data_3f425f7ef05f965193417adaed2a441a
#
_entry.id   3f425f7ef05f965193417adaed2a441a
#
_cell.length_a   1.000
_cell.length_b   1.000
_cell.length_c   1.000
_cell.angle_alpha   90.00
_cell.angle_beta   90.00
_cell.angle_gamma   90.00
#
_symmetry.space_group_name_H-M   'P 1'
#
loop_
_entity.id
_entity.type
_entity.pdbx_description
1 polymer ?
#
loop_
_entity_poly.entity_id
_entity_poly.type
_entity_poly.pdbx_seq_one_letter_code
_entity_poly.pdbx_strand_id
1 'polypeptide(L)'
;MTNQNDVSMENKTEAPGNQALQVNVKMQQGEHTGQALYSNVVSVQGGQGVVIVEFGFLDPQTIHTLNRLARSGEKIPDTIGARMSSRMALSIEAAHNLAHQLNQLLQKK
;
A
#
# COMPACT_ATOMS: atom_id res chain seq x y z
N MET A 1 -21.03 2.56 -2.67
CA MET A 1 -20.64 2.48 -2.86
C MET A 1 -19.74 2.58 -2.79
N THR A 2 -19.18 2.77 -2.83
CA THR A 2 -18.40 2.84 -2.92
C THR A 2 -17.50 3.03 -2.79
N ASN A 3 -16.69 3.30 -2.71
CA ASN A 3 -15.88 3.54 -2.69
C ASN A 3 -14.96 3.59 -2.47
N GLN A 4 -14.17 3.64 -2.51
CA GLN A 4 -13.37 3.51 -2.36
C GLN A 4 -12.31 3.99 -2.70
N ASN A 5 -11.84 4.43 -3.01
CA ASN A 5 -10.77 4.84 -3.52
C ASN A 5 -10.52 6.08 -3.21
N ASP A 6 -10.27 6.62 -2.89
CA ASP A 6 -10.02 7.68 -2.75
C ASP A 6 -9.45 8.39 -2.74
N VAL A 7 -9.29 8.87 -2.61
CA VAL A 7 -8.66 9.45 -2.83
C VAL A 7 -8.50 10.65 -2.40
N SER A 8 -7.84 11.00 -1.92
CA SER A 8 -7.68 12.07 -1.46
C SER A 8 -7.73 13.06 -2.35
N MET A 9 -7.58 13.02 -3.41
CA MET A 9 -7.67 13.94 -4.22
C MET A 9 -8.79 13.90 -4.82
N GLU A 10 -9.33 14.60 -5.27
CA GLU A 10 -10.45 14.49 -5.86
C GLU A 10 -10.39 13.71 -6.96
N ASN A 11 -10.35 12.55 -6.99
CA ASN A 11 -10.43 11.75 -8.06
C ASN A 11 -11.73 11.68 -8.60
N LYS A 12 -11.96 11.74 -9.88
CA LYS A 12 -13.19 11.54 -10.50
C LYS A 12 -13.29 10.14 -10.90
N THR A 13 -14.26 9.42 -10.48
CA THR A 13 -14.44 8.01 -10.77
C THR A 13 -15.61 7.88 -11.71
N GLU A 14 -15.44 7.16 -12.79
CA GLU A 14 -16.53 6.94 -13.69
C GLU A 14 -17.25 5.72 -13.36
N ALA A 15 -18.53 5.71 -13.48
CA ALA A 15 -19.31 4.54 -13.16
C ALA A 15 -19.06 3.48 -14.17
N PRO A 16 -19.12 2.28 -13.79
CA PRO A 16 -18.86 1.21 -14.69
C PRO A 16 -19.94 1.21 -15.73
N GLY A 17 -19.75 0.85 -16.82
CA GLY A 17 -20.72 0.87 -17.77
C GLY A 17 -20.67 2.04 -18.59
N ASN A 18 -19.85 2.71 -18.45
CA ASN A 18 -19.57 3.72 -19.25
C ASN A 18 -20.45 4.81 -19.33
N GLN A 19 -21.14 5.07 -18.62
CA GLN A 19 -21.92 5.99 -18.67
C GLN A 19 -21.33 7.12 -18.26
N ALA A 20 -21.32 8.05 -18.50
CA ALA A 20 -20.75 9.16 -18.19
C ALA A 20 -21.04 9.67 -16.91
N LEU A 21 -21.36 9.03 -15.99
CA LEU A 21 -21.63 9.53 -14.74
C LEU A 21 -20.35 9.74 -14.03
N GLN A 22 -19.96 10.91 -13.69
CA GLN A 22 -18.77 11.17 -12.96
C GLN A 22 -19.08 11.66 -11.60
N VAL A 23 -18.47 11.08 -10.61
CA VAL A 23 -18.69 11.40 -9.23
C VAL A 23 -17.40 11.60 -8.54
N ASN A 24 -17.31 12.52 -7.63
CA ASN A 24 -16.11 12.68 -6.81
C ASN A 24 -16.23 11.78 -5.62
N VAL A 25 -15.21 11.01 -5.38
CA VAL A 25 -15.19 10.11 -4.25
C VAL A 25 -14.28 10.71 -3.20
N LYS A 26 -14.77 10.80 -1.98
CA LYS A 26 -14.01 11.39 -0.93
C LYS A 26 -13.90 10.42 0.20
N MET A 27 -12.71 10.23 0.72
CA MET A 27 -12.50 9.33 1.83
C MET A 27 -13.05 9.93 3.08
N GLN A 28 -13.73 9.12 3.85
CA GLN A 28 -14.24 9.54 5.14
C GLN A 28 -13.66 8.68 6.22
N GLN A 29 -13.39 9.23 7.37
CA GLN A 29 -12.80 8.46 8.44
C GLN A 29 -13.75 7.48 9.02
N GLY A 30 -13.31 6.27 9.24
CA GLY A 30 -14.09 5.28 9.94
C GLY A 30 -13.64 5.22 11.37
N GLU A 31 -14.11 4.19 12.06
CA GLU A 31 -13.84 4.08 13.44
C GLU A 31 -12.39 3.87 13.75
N HIS A 32 -11.66 3.21 12.97
CA HIS A 32 -10.28 2.86 13.27
C HIS A 32 -9.30 3.45 12.29
N THR A 33 -9.66 4.56 11.64
CA THR A 33 -8.78 5.08 10.61
C THR A 33 -8.33 6.50 10.92
N GLY A 34 -8.33 6.88 12.18
CA GLY A 34 -7.92 8.22 12.50
C GLY A 34 -6.45 8.48 12.43
N GLN A 35 -5.63 7.45 12.55
CA GLN A 35 -4.24 7.62 12.50
C GLN A 35 -3.62 6.71 11.52
N ALA A 36 -2.65 7.17 10.77
CA ALA A 36 -1.94 6.33 9.82
C ALA A 36 -0.93 5.47 10.55
N LEU A 37 -0.83 4.22 10.14
CA LEU A 37 0.16 3.34 10.69
C LEU A 37 1.41 3.39 9.82
N TYR A 38 2.54 3.40 10.44
CA TYR A 38 3.80 3.45 9.71
C TYR A 38 4.18 2.06 9.24
N SER A 39 4.63 1.94 8.02
CA SER A 39 5.07 0.66 7.48
C SER A 39 6.30 0.92 6.64
N ASN A 40 7.26 0.05 6.72
CA ASN A 40 8.47 0.17 5.90
C ASN A 40 8.74 -1.07 5.08
N VAL A 41 7.80 -2.03 5.08
CA VAL A 41 7.93 -3.23 4.28
C VAL A 41 6.58 -3.48 3.63
N VAL A 42 6.56 -3.79 2.36
CA VAL A 42 5.31 -4.05 1.70
C VAL A 42 5.46 -5.26 0.79
N SER A 43 4.43 -6.04 0.68
CA SER A 43 4.43 -7.21 -0.17
C SER A 43 3.12 -7.22 -0.94
N VAL A 44 3.16 -7.57 -2.21
CA VAL A 44 1.99 -7.54 -3.06
C VAL A 44 1.82 -8.88 -3.72
N GLN A 45 0.63 -9.42 -3.70
CA GLN A 45 0.36 -10.70 -4.32
C GLN A 45 -0.90 -10.62 -5.14
N GLY A 46 -0.97 -11.32 -6.23
CA GLY A 46 -2.18 -11.38 -7.04
C GLY A 46 -3.06 -12.50 -6.60
N GLY A 47 -4.35 -12.29 -6.62
CA GLY A 47 -5.29 -13.34 -6.33
C GLY A 47 -6.33 -13.37 -7.42
N GLN A 48 -7.47 -13.97 -7.17
CA GLN A 48 -8.47 -14.09 -8.15
C GLN A 48 -9.28 -12.83 -8.14
N GLY A 49 -9.03 -11.94 -9.02
CA GLY A 49 -9.78 -10.70 -9.10
C GLY A 49 -9.43 -9.66 -8.09
N VAL A 50 -8.41 -9.90 -7.29
CA VAL A 50 -8.00 -8.92 -6.30
C VAL A 50 -6.50 -8.89 -6.20
N VAL A 51 -6.00 -7.84 -5.63
CA VAL A 51 -4.59 -7.72 -5.33
C VAL A 51 -4.48 -7.60 -3.82
N ILE A 52 -3.67 -8.42 -3.21
CA ILE A 52 -3.51 -8.39 -1.76
C ILE A 52 -2.22 -7.64 -1.46
N VAL A 53 -2.33 -6.63 -0.61
CA VAL A 53 -1.17 -5.85 -0.21
C VAL A 53 -0.98 -6.03 1.28
N GLU A 54 0.20 -6.41 1.68
CA GLU A 54 0.53 -6.58 3.08
C GLU A 54 1.51 -5.52 3.48
N PHE A 55 1.26 -4.86 4.58
CA PHE A 55 2.13 -3.81 5.07
C PHE A 55 2.74 -4.30 6.37
N GLY A 56 3.99 -4.10 6.54
CA GLY A 56 4.66 -4.57 7.72
C GLY A 56 5.70 -3.59 8.23
N PHE A 57 6.26 -3.94 9.36
CA PHE A 57 7.25 -3.10 9.99
C PHE A 57 8.46 -3.93 10.35
N LEU A 58 9.62 -3.47 9.94
CA LEU A 58 10.86 -4.09 10.30
C LEU A 58 11.59 -3.11 11.18
N ASP A 59 11.98 -3.57 12.35
CA ASP A 59 12.64 -2.73 13.32
C ASP A 59 13.91 -2.14 12.75
N PRO A 60 14.14 -0.87 12.85
CA PRO A 60 15.37 -0.26 12.34
C PRO A 60 16.62 -0.84 12.96
N GLN A 61 16.56 -1.29 14.20
CA GLN A 61 17.71 -1.91 14.79
C GLN A 61 18.06 -3.21 14.07
N THR A 62 17.06 -3.95 13.65
CA THR A 62 17.31 -5.16 12.89
C THR A 62 17.97 -4.82 11.56
N ILE A 63 17.49 -3.78 10.90
CA ILE A 63 18.09 -3.37 9.64
C ILE A 63 19.55 -2.98 9.85
N HIS A 64 19.81 -2.24 10.89
CA HIS A 64 21.16 -1.79 11.19
C HIS A 64 22.08 -2.98 11.47
N THR A 65 21.59 -3.94 12.22
CA THR A 65 22.36 -5.13 12.54
C THR A 65 22.68 -5.92 11.28
N LEU A 66 21.71 -6.06 10.39
CA LEU A 66 21.94 -6.80 9.17
C LEU A 66 22.97 -6.11 8.30
N ASN A 67 22.91 -4.80 8.21
CA ASN A 67 23.87 -4.06 7.43
C ASN A 67 25.27 -4.22 8.02
N ARG A 68 25.37 -4.25 9.32
CA ARG A 68 26.66 -4.40 9.95
C ARG A 68 27.23 -5.80 9.70
N LEU A 69 26.37 -6.82 9.78
CA LEU A 69 26.82 -8.18 9.53
C LEU A 69 27.27 -8.32 8.08
N ALA A 70 26.51 -7.72 7.15
CA ALA A 70 26.89 -7.82 5.77
C ALA A 70 28.24 -7.16 5.51
N ARG A 71 28.49 -6.05 6.16
CA ARG A 71 29.77 -5.38 5.95
C ARG A 71 30.94 -6.12 6.56
N SER A 72 30.73 -6.83 7.63
CA SER A 72 31.81 -7.57 8.24
C SER A 72 32.01 -8.92 7.62
N GLY A 73 31.23 -9.29 6.63
CA GLY A 73 31.38 -10.58 5.98
C GLY A 73 30.79 -11.74 6.72
N GLU A 74 30.02 -11.47 7.77
CA GLU A 74 29.44 -12.56 8.50
C GLU A 74 28.17 -13.03 7.84
N LYS A 75 27.79 -14.25 8.16
CA LYS A 75 26.65 -14.81 7.54
C LYS A 75 25.39 -14.13 7.95
N ILE A 76 24.52 -13.81 7.02
CA ILE A 76 23.24 -13.24 7.35
C ILE A 76 22.17 -14.24 7.10
N PRO A 77 21.09 -14.20 7.82
CA PRO A 77 20.00 -15.15 7.62
C PRO A 77 19.37 -14.99 6.25
N ASP A 78 18.86 -16.08 5.72
CA ASP A 78 18.18 -16.04 4.45
C ASP A 78 16.87 -15.34 4.55
N THR A 79 16.20 -15.38 5.66
CA THR A 79 14.88 -14.83 5.82
C THR A 79 14.76 -14.11 7.11
N ILE A 80 14.07 -12.97 7.10
CA ILE A 80 13.82 -12.25 8.30
C ILE A 80 12.38 -11.91 8.35
N GLY A 81 11.73 -12.08 9.48
CA GLY A 81 10.33 -11.79 9.64
C GLY A 81 10.08 -10.34 9.98
N ALA A 82 9.14 -9.72 9.31
CA ALA A 82 8.69 -8.40 9.67
C ALA A 82 7.31 -8.53 10.30
N ARG A 83 6.94 -7.60 11.16
CA ARG A 83 5.65 -7.70 11.80
C ARG A 83 4.61 -7.12 10.88
N MET A 84 3.59 -7.89 10.53
CA MET A 84 2.56 -7.41 9.65
C MET A 84 1.65 -6.46 10.40
N SER A 85 1.44 -5.26 9.86
CA SER A 85 0.55 -4.34 10.50
C SER A 85 -0.80 -4.31 9.85
N SER A 86 -0.93 -4.56 8.59
CA SER A 86 -2.23 -4.64 7.98
C SER A 86 -2.18 -5.33 6.65
N ARG A 87 -3.31 -5.74 6.18
CA ARG A 87 -3.44 -6.47 4.96
C ARG A 87 -4.68 -5.98 4.29
N MET A 88 -4.62 -5.71 3.00
CA MET A 88 -5.74 -5.19 2.28
C MET A 88 -5.93 -5.91 0.98
N ALA A 89 -7.17 -6.21 0.63
CA ALA A 89 -7.48 -6.74 -0.67
C ALA A 89 -8.02 -5.60 -1.51
N LEU A 90 -7.44 -5.36 -2.64
CA LEU A 90 -7.84 -4.27 -3.51
C LEU A 90 -8.47 -4.82 -4.77
N SER A 91 -9.48 -4.13 -5.26
CA SER A 91 -9.96 -4.47 -6.59
C SER A 91 -8.85 -4.17 -7.60
N ILE A 92 -8.96 -4.74 -8.76
CA ILE A 92 -7.94 -4.50 -9.78
C ILE A 92 -7.90 -3.02 -10.14
N GLU A 93 -9.05 -2.39 -10.19
CA GLU A 93 -9.07 -0.98 -10.50
C GLU A 93 -8.43 -0.16 -9.43
N ALA A 94 -8.68 -0.50 -8.16
CA ALA A 94 -8.06 0.23 -7.07
C ALA A 94 -6.55 0.05 -7.07
N ALA A 95 -6.11 -1.15 -7.45
CA ALA A 95 -4.68 -1.40 -7.51
C ALA A 95 -4.03 -0.55 -8.60
N HIS A 96 -4.67 -0.43 -9.77
CA HIS A 96 -4.14 0.41 -10.83
C HIS A 96 -4.12 1.87 -10.38
N ASN A 97 -5.15 2.31 -9.71
CA ASN A 97 -5.18 3.64 -9.21
C ASN A 97 -4.10 3.92 -8.22
N LEU A 98 -3.85 2.99 -7.32
CA LEU A 98 -2.79 3.14 -6.34
C LEU A 98 -1.45 3.25 -7.04
N ALA A 99 -1.20 2.39 -8.01
CA ALA A 99 0.07 2.41 -8.72
C ALA A 99 0.25 3.76 -9.43
N HIS A 100 -0.81 4.25 -10.04
CA HIS A 100 -0.73 5.52 -10.77
C HIS A 100 -0.45 6.68 -9.80
N GLN A 101 -1.14 6.71 -8.70
CA GLN A 101 -0.96 7.81 -7.75
C GLN A 101 0.41 7.76 -7.09
N LEU A 102 0.89 6.55 -6.79
CA LEU A 102 2.21 6.41 -6.23
C LEU A 102 3.27 6.89 -7.23
N ASN A 103 3.08 6.52 -8.47
CA ASN A 103 4.04 6.94 -9.48
C ASN A 103 4.07 8.45 -9.62
N GLN A 104 2.92 9.07 -9.61
CA GLN A 104 2.87 10.51 -9.71
C GLN A 104 3.54 11.19 -8.53
N LEU A 105 3.28 10.69 -7.37
CA LEU A 105 3.84 11.28 -6.17
C LEU A 105 5.34 11.10 -6.09
N LEU A 106 5.81 9.91 -6.41
CA LEU A 106 7.21 9.62 -6.28
C LEU A 106 8.07 10.24 -7.38
N GLN A 107 7.46 10.51 -8.50
CA GLN A 107 8.21 11.12 -9.53
C GLN A 107 8.37 12.59 -9.34
N LYS A 108 7.58 13.23 -8.52
CA LYS A 108 7.69 14.52 -8.31
C LYS A 108 8.72 14.76 -7.39
N LYS A 109 9.73 14.53 -7.26
CA LYS A 109 10.68 14.75 -6.35
C LYS A 109 11.41 15.78 -6.48
#